data_55fb1ca783a7a1b9f5bcbee8c8d14001
#
_entry.id   55fb1ca783a7a1b9f5bcbee8c8d14001
#
_cell.length_a   1.000
_cell.length_b   1.000
_cell.length_c   1.000
_cell.angle_alpha   90.00
_cell.angle_beta   90.00
_cell.angle_gamma   90.00
#
_symmetry.space_group_name_H-M   'P 1'
#
loop_
_entity.id
_entity.type
_entity.pdbx_description
1 polymer ?
#
loop_
_entity_poly.entity_id
_entity_poly.type
_entity_poly.pdbx_seq_one_letter_code
_entity_poly.pdbx_strand_id
1 'polypeptide(L)'
;VKIYRKATDMTLNDDEDEEDTSSAFNQVRLVFVGEFMDKAGEQSNVFRRNVSAVPSISALCYKIEGTRLTDLMQTISNKLATSISPLAIGKYTMDESSIAYMDGDKLLQRHAAIVGSTGSGKSFCVACIVEQMAKLKHSNAILFDIHGEYSSTDFKIDGIKQYKIATPGDLATSEKLNNNILMVPYWLLNYEEMQALLLDRSDQNAPNQAMIFSREVLAEKEKGVEGTIYEHLITVDSPVAYDLQTVLTRLKSKDEEMVPGARAGSEKLGPYNGKLTRFNQRLENKLSDKRMGFMFSLQTEEKSQNWLKDF
;
A
#
# COMPACT_ATOMS: atom_id res chain seq x y z
N VAL A 1 0.86 -8.78 32.10
CA VAL A 1 1.65 -9.39 33.21
C VAL A 1 2.50 -10.50 32.60
N LYS A 2 3.83 -10.36 32.65
CA LYS A 2 4.76 -11.46 32.31
C LYS A 2 5.30 -12.02 33.60
N ILE A 3 5.02 -13.28 33.86
CA ILE A 3 5.57 -14.01 35.00
C ILE A 3 6.90 -14.64 34.57
N TYR A 4 7.98 -14.23 35.16
CA TYR A 4 9.30 -14.84 34.93
C TYR A 4 9.65 -15.72 36.13
N ARG A 5 9.92 -16.99 35.86
CA ARG A 5 10.63 -17.84 36.81
C ARG A 5 12.11 -17.58 36.60
N LYS A 6 12.78 -16.94 37.54
CA LYS A 6 14.23 -16.84 37.53
C LYS A 6 14.75 -18.23 37.91
N ALA A 7 15.33 -18.96 36.94
CA ALA A 7 16.23 -20.05 37.30
C ALA A 7 17.42 -19.40 37.98
N THR A 8 17.70 -19.79 39.20
CA THR A 8 18.94 -19.42 39.86
C THR A 8 20.05 -20.06 39.05
N ASP A 9 20.96 -19.26 38.46
CA ASP A 9 22.21 -19.77 37.92
C ASP A 9 22.94 -20.47 39.06
N MET A 10 22.93 -21.80 39.05
CA MET A 10 23.85 -22.58 39.82
C MET A 10 25.21 -22.42 39.15
N THR A 11 26.01 -21.47 39.62
CA THR A 11 27.45 -21.58 39.49
C THR A 11 27.87 -22.73 40.38
N LEU A 12 28.31 -23.81 39.75
CA LEU A 12 28.97 -24.92 40.39
C LEU A 12 30.25 -24.39 41.07
N ASN A 13 30.19 -24.14 42.36
CA ASN A 13 31.34 -24.19 43.21
C ASN A 13 31.17 -25.46 44.05
N ASP A 14 31.98 -26.44 43.70
CA ASP A 14 32.28 -27.55 44.61
C ASP A 14 32.88 -26.93 45.88
N ASP A 15 32.15 -27.00 46.96
CA ASP A 15 32.62 -27.33 48.29
C ASP A 15 31.59 -26.92 49.35
N GLU A 16 31.27 -27.93 50.18
CA GLU A 16 30.72 -27.89 51.51
C GLU A 16 29.21 -27.72 51.74
N ASP A 17 28.69 -28.73 52.35
CA ASP A 17 27.45 -28.93 53.10
C ASP A 17 26.89 -27.66 53.79
N GLU A 18 25.98 -26.95 53.16
CA GLU A 18 24.94 -26.19 53.84
C GLU A 18 23.62 -26.45 53.12
N GLU A 19 22.65 -26.98 53.88
CA GLU A 19 21.23 -27.02 53.45
C GLU A 19 20.75 -25.62 53.18
N ASP A 20 21.01 -25.12 51.95
CA ASP A 20 20.47 -23.87 51.46
C ASP A 20 19.03 -24.11 51.05
N THR A 21 18.11 -23.93 51.99
CA THR A 21 16.69 -23.72 51.71
C THR A 21 16.55 -22.41 50.92
N SER A 22 17.04 -22.40 49.70
CA SER A 22 16.78 -21.31 48.76
C SER A 22 15.28 -21.29 48.43
N SER A 23 14.54 -20.49 49.19
CA SER A 23 13.16 -20.19 48.93
C SER A 23 13.10 -19.63 47.52
N ALA A 24 12.55 -20.43 46.60
CA ALA A 24 12.34 -20.03 45.21
C ALA A 24 11.34 -18.87 45.17
N PHE A 25 11.85 -17.65 45.12
CA PHE A 25 11.02 -16.47 45.01
C PHE A 25 10.49 -16.35 43.58
N ASN A 26 9.17 -16.44 43.42
CA ASN A 26 8.53 -16.10 42.17
C ASN A 26 8.56 -14.58 42.01
N GLN A 27 9.29 -14.08 41.01
CA GLN A 27 9.32 -12.67 40.69
C GLN A 27 8.31 -12.37 39.58
N VAL A 28 7.50 -11.34 39.76
CA VAL A 28 6.55 -10.84 38.79
C VAL A 28 6.98 -9.44 38.36
N ARG A 29 7.23 -9.27 37.09
CA ARG A 29 7.45 -7.93 36.50
C ARG A 29 6.13 -7.34 36.09
N LEU A 30 5.74 -6.23 36.70
CA LEU A 30 4.52 -5.47 36.34
C LEU A 30 4.91 -4.27 35.49
N VAL A 31 4.15 -4.05 34.42
CA VAL A 31 4.24 -2.85 33.58
C VAL A 31 2.92 -2.11 33.70
N PHE A 32 2.99 -0.85 34.12
CA PHE A 32 1.81 -0.03 34.22
C PHE A 32 1.28 0.32 32.82
N VAL A 33 0.02 0.03 32.57
CA VAL A 33 -0.66 0.33 31.30
C VAL A 33 -1.61 1.52 31.40
N GLY A 34 -1.96 1.93 32.62
CA GLY A 34 -2.85 3.05 32.88
C GLY A 34 -3.44 3.03 34.29
N GLU A 35 -4.28 3.98 34.56
CA GLU A 35 -5.05 4.15 35.78
C GLU A 35 -6.54 3.97 35.50
N PHE A 36 -7.19 3.23 36.39
CA PHE A 36 -8.64 3.17 36.45
C PHE A 36 -9.12 4.00 37.63
N MET A 37 -10.01 4.94 37.36
CA MET A 37 -10.55 5.87 38.34
C MET A 37 -12.05 5.72 38.41
N ASP A 38 -12.59 5.47 39.61
CA ASP A 38 -14.03 5.35 39.83
C ASP A 38 -14.75 6.67 39.48
N LYS A 39 -14.10 7.79 39.71
CA LYS A 39 -14.61 9.13 39.37
C LYS A 39 -13.49 10.08 38.95
N ALA A 40 -13.68 10.79 37.85
CA ALA A 40 -12.82 11.88 37.42
C ALA A 40 -13.68 13.08 37.01
N GLY A 41 -13.84 14.03 37.94
CA GLY A 41 -14.80 15.15 37.78
C GLY A 41 -16.24 14.63 37.71
N GLU A 42 -16.93 14.91 36.60
CA GLU A 42 -18.31 14.43 36.37
C GLU A 42 -18.37 13.03 35.73
N GLN A 43 -17.24 12.50 35.28
CA GLN A 43 -17.18 11.19 34.63
C GLN A 43 -16.90 10.09 35.66
N SER A 44 -17.66 9.00 35.59
CA SER A 44 -17.42 7.78 36.37
C SER A 44 -16.72 6.71 35.52
N ASN A 45 -16.00 5.81 36.17
CA ASN A 45 -15.32 4.67 35.54
C ASN A 45 -14.41 5.08 34.37
N VAL A 46 -13.44 5.95 34.66
CA VAL A 46 -12.52 6.48 33.62
C VAL A 46 -11.21 5.70 33.61
N PHE A 47 -10.87 5.10 32.48
CA PHE A 47 -9.56 4.55 32.24
C PHE A 47 -8.67 5.58 31.52
N ARG A 48 -7.50 5.87 32.10
CA ARG A 48 -6.47 6.72 31.50
C ARG A 48 -5.22 5.91 31.24
N ARG A 49 -4.62 6.03 30.05
CA ARG A 49 -3.35 5.37 29.73
C ARG A 49 -2.13 6.01 30.40
N ASN A 50 -2.31 7.13 31.05
CA ASN A 50 -1.28 7.82 31.80
C ASN A 50 -1.34 7.39 33.27
N VAL A 51 -0.20 7.16 33.89
CA VAL A 51 -0.08 6.82 35.32
C VAL A 51 0.37 8.09 36.04
N SER A 52 -0.50 8.64 36.87
CA SER A 52 -0.24 9.88 37.60
C SER A 52 0.62 9.67 38.85
N ALA A 53 0.57 8.48 39.44
CA ALA A 53 1.35 8.14 40.62
C ALA A 53 1.93 6.72 40.54
N VAL A 54 3.18 6.56 40.95
CA VAL A 54 3.79 5.23 41.10
C VAL A 54 3.33 4.64 42.41
N PRO A 55 2.79 3.40 42.44
CA PRO A 55 2.41 2.75 43.69
C PRO A 55 3.61 2.59 44.62
N SER A 56 3.36 2.60 45.93
CA SER A 56 4.40 2.34 46.93
C SER A 56 4.86 0.87 46.84
N ILE A 57 6.07 0.61 47.33
CA ILE A 57 6.63 -0.76 47.37
C ILE A 57 5.74 -1.74 48.16
N SER A 58 4.98 -1.21 49.15
CA SER A 58 4.04 -1.99 49.97
C SER A 58 2.63 -2.09 49.38
N ALA A 59 2.40 -1.56 48.17
CA ALA A 59 1.08 -1.62 47.56
C ALA A 59 0.68 -3.06 47.22
N LEU A 60 -0.53 -3.43 47.61
CA LEU A 60 -1.07 -4.77 47.34
C LEU A 60 -1.40 -4.91 45.83
N CYS A 61 -0.99 -6.03 45.28
CA CYS A 61 -1.30 -6.38 43.89
C CYS A 61 -2.42 -7.43 43.85
N TYR A 62 -3.49 -7.15 43.11
CA TYR A 62 -4.60 -8.07 42.94
C TYR A 62 -4.71 -8.48 41.48
N LYS A 63 -5.05 -9.74 41.23
CA LYS A 63 -5.46 -10.19 39.88
C LYS A 63 -6.87 -9.67 39.59
N ILE A 64 -7.04 -9.08 38.45
CA ILE A 64 -8.38 -8.67 37.97
C ILE A 64 -9.01 -9.85 37.26
N GLU A 65 -10.14 -10.34 37.78
CA GLU A 65 -10.89 -11.49 37.26
C GLU A 65 -12.40 -11.26 37.40
N GLY A 66 -13.18 -12.11 36.73
CA GLY A 66 -14.64 -12.11 36.80
C GLY A 66 -15.28 -10.78 36.42
N THR A 67 -16.24 -10.32 37.20
CA THR A 67 -17.02 -9.11 36.92
C THR A 67 -16.15 -7.85 36.79
N ARG A 68 -15.09 -7.71 37.60
CA ARG A 68 -14.19 -6.54 37.53
C ARG A 68 -13.41 -6.47 36.21
N LEU A 69 -13.02 -7.63 35.66
CA LEU A 69 -12.35 -7.69 34.35
C LEU A 69 -13.34 -7.29 33.24
N THR A 70 -14.56 -7.81 33.30
CA THR A 70 -15.66 -7.47 32.39
C THR A 70 -15.92 -5.96 32.41
N ASP A 71 -16.08 -5.36 33.58
CA ASP A 71 -16.32 -3.92 33.73
C ASP A 71 -15.19 -3.07 33.15
N LEU A 72 -13.94 -3.48 33.38
CA LEU A 72 -12.77 -2.81 32.81
C LEU A 72 -12.76 -2.88 31.27
N MET A 73 -12.99 -4.07 30.70
CA MET A 73 -13.02 -4.25 29.25
C MET A 73 -14.19 -3.51 28.59
N GLN A 74 -15.36 -3.51 29.21
CA GLN A 74 -16.52 -2.73 28.74
C GLN A 74 -16.24 -1.23 28.80
N THR A 75 -15.61 -0.74 29.87
CA THR A 75 -15.25 0.68 29.97
C THR A 75 -14.30 1.10 28.88
N ILE A 76 -13.29 0.27 28.55
CA ILE A 76 -12.34 0.52 27.47
C ILE A 76 -13.06 0.48 26.10
N SER A 77 -13.92 -0.51 25.88
CA SER A 77 -14.66 -0.70 24.64
C SER A 77 -15.66 0.42 24.40
N ASN A 78 -16.45 0.80 25.42
CA ASN A 78 -17.45 1.86 25.31
C ASN A 78 -16.77 3.20 24.96
N LYS A 79 -15.61 3.49 25.55
CA LYS A 79 -14.86 4.70 25.23
C LYS A 79 -14.40 4.73 23.76
N LEU A 80 -14.00 3.58 23.19
CA LEU A 80 -13.60 3.48 21.79
C LEU A 80 -14.81 3.40 20.85
N ALA A 81 -15.91 2.76 21.28
CA ALA A 81 -17.17 2.70 20.53
C ALA A 81 -17.83 4.07 20.33
N THR A 82 -17.56 5.04 21.22
CA THR A 82 -18.04 6.42 21.11
C THR A 82 -17.07 7.33 20.35
N SER A 83 -15.97 6.80 19.78
CA SER A 83 -15.09 7.56 18.91
C SER A 83 -15.81 7.94 17.60
N ILE A 84 -15.22 8.88 16.84
CA ILE A 84 -15.80 9.31 15.55
C ILE A 84 -15.74 8.17 14.52
N SER A 85 -14.71 7.33 14.59
CA SER A 85 -14.46 6.25 13.63
C SER A 85 -14.14 4.93 14.37
N PRO A 86 -15.10 4.31 15.10
CA PRO A 86 -14.86 3.08 15.83
C PRO A 86 -14.80 1.89 14.84
N LEU A 87 -13.76 1.09 14.91
CA LEU A 87 -13.62 -0.15 14.15
C LEU A 87 -13.78 -1.33 15.11
N ALA A 88 -14.85 -2.09 14.97
CA ALA A 88 -15.10 -3.32 15.75
C ALA A 88 -14.27 -4.46 15.14
N ILE A 89 -13.17 -4.84 15.77
CA ILE A 89 -12.23 -5.83 15.23
C ILE A 89 -12.38 -7.25 15.78
N GLY A 90 -13.21 -7.43 16.79
CA GLY A 90 -13.44 -8.73 17.42
C GLY A 90 -13.94 -8.63 18.84
N LYS A 91 -13.71 -9.67 19.61
CA LYS A 91 -14.04 -9.76 21.05
C LYS A 91 -12.76 -9.95 21.86
N TYR A 92 -12.80 -9.57 23.12
CA TYR A 92 -11.70 -9.86 24.03
C TYR A 92 -11.67 -11.33 24.39
N THR A 93 -10.50 -11.96 24.32
CA THR A 93 -10.33 -13.38 24.71
C THR A 93 -10.65 -13.64 26.18
N MET A 94 -10.48 -12.62 27.03
CA MET A 94 -10.74 -12.70 28.47
C MET A 94 -12.20 -12.35 28.84
N ASP A 95 -12.93 -11.70 27.93
CA ASP A 95 -14.31 -11.30 28.11
C ASP A 95 -15.04 -11.31 26.78
N GLU A 96 -15.65 -12.43 26.43
CA GLU A 96 -16.37 -12.62 25.18
C GLU A 96 -17.64 -11.75 25.03
N SER A 97 -18.11 -11.16 26.13
CA SER A 97 -19.25 -10.22 26.08
C SER A 97 -18.86 -8.84 25.59
N SER A 98 -17.58 -8.49 25.66
CA SER A 98 -17.08 -7.18 25.28
C SER A 98 -16.45 -7.19 23.89
N ILE A 99 -16.92 -6.27 23.03
CA ILE A 99 -16.37 -6.07 21.69
C ILE A 99 -15.08 -5.26 21.78
N ALA A 100 -14.02 -5.71 21.09
CA ALA A 100 -12.77 -4.99 21.00
C ALA A 100 -12.87 -3.98 19.86
N TYR A 101 -12.76 -2.70 20.18
CA TYR A 101 -12.74 -1.61 19.23
C TYR A 101 -11.32 -1.05 19.02
N MET A 102 -11.03 -0.60 17.81
CA MET A 102 -9.90 0.25 17.49
C MET A 102 -10.39 1.65 17.10
N ASP A 103 -9.56 2.64 17.38
CA ASP A 103 -9.78 4.00 16.91
C ASP A 103 -9.32 4.09 15.45
N GLY A 104 -10.27 4.17 14.53
CA GLY A 104 -10.01 4.18 13.10
C GLY A 104 -9.17 5.37 12.66
N ASP A 105 -9.39 6.55 13.23
CA ASP A 105 -8.61 7.73 12.89
C ASP A 105 -7.12 7.52 13.21
N LYS A 106 -6.81 6.93 14.36
CA LYS A 106 -5.43 6.64 14.74
C LYS A 106 -4.81 5.50 13.94
N LEU A 107 -5.60 4.49 13.59
CA LEU A 107 -5.11 3.37 12.79
C LEU A 107 -4.80 3.81 11.35
N LEU A 108 -5.73 4.57 10.74
CA LEU A 108 -5.69 4.88 9.31
C LEU A 108 -4.82 6.10 8.97
N GLN A 109 -4.56 6.98 9.95
CA GLN A 109 -3.64 8.11 9.76
C GLN A 109 -2.16 7.73 9.83
N ARG A 110 -1.82 6.50 10.21
CA ARG A 110 -0.45 6.03 10.40
C ARG A 110 -0.24 4.68 9.73
N HIS A 111 1.01 4.23 9.74
CA HIS A 111 1.36 2.90 9.24
C HIS A 111 0.96 1.82 10.25
N ALA A 112 0.38 0.74 9.74
CA ALA A 112 0.07 -0.45 10.51
C ALA A 112 0.62 -1.69 9.78
N ALA A 113 1.03 -2.69 10.54
CA ALA A 113 1.48 -3.97 10.01
C ALA A 113 0.73 -5.11 10.72
N ILE A 114 0.16 -6.02 9.93
CA ILE A 114 -0.48 -7.24 10.41
C ILE A 114 0.45 -8.40 10.11
N VAL A 115 1.03 -8.98 11.14
CA VAL A 115 2.03 -10.04 11.02
C VAL A 115 1.57 -11.32 11.72
N GLY A 116 1.97 -12.46 11.19
CA GLY A 116 1.63 -13.77 11.75
C GLY A 116 2.06 -14.90 10.81
N SER A 117 2.06 -16.13 11.31
CA SER A 117 2.33 -17.33 10.52
C SER A 117 1.20 -17.62 9.52
N THR A 118 1.44 -18.53 8.58
CA THR A 118 0.38 -19.02 7.68
C THR A 118 -0.75 -19.64 8.50
N GLY A 119 -2.00 -19.35 8.14
CA GLY A 119 -3.18 -19.83 8.87
C GLY A 119 -3.51 -19.09 10.17
N SER A 120 -2.75 -18.05 10.56
CA SER A 120 -3.02 -17.27 11.79
C SER A 120 -4.20 -16.29 11.69
N GLY A 121 -4.85 -16.18 10.54
CA GLY A 121 -5.98 -15.29 10.32
C GLY A 121 -5.62 -13.86 9.88
N LYS A 122 -4.42 -13.62 9.33
CA LYS A 122 -4.02 -12.28 8.83
C LYS A 122 -5.01 -11.72 7.81
N SER A 123 -5.31 -12.49 6.77
CA SER A 123 -6.24 -12.08 5.71
C SER A 123 -7.65 -11.85 6.24
N PHE A 124 -8.09 -12.67 7.18
CA PHE A 124 -9.37 -12.47 7.86
C PHE A 124 -9.39 -11.18 8.70
N CYS A 125 -8.29 -10.87 9.38
CA CYS A 125 -8.16 -9.61 10.13
C CYS A 125 -8.22 -8.39 9.19
N VAL A 126 -7.55 -8.44 8.04
CA VAL A 126 -7.63 -7.38 7.01
C VAL A 126 -9.06 -7.26 6.48
N ALA A 127 -9.71 -8.38 6.14
CA ALA A 127 -11.11 -8.39 5.68
C ALA A 127 -12.03 -7.70 6.70
N CYS A 128 -11.90 -8.06 7.98
CA CYS A 128 -12.68 -7.46 9.05
C CYS A 128 -12.45 -5.93 9.15
N ILE A 129 -11.22 -5.47 9.04
CA ILE A 129 -10.90 -4.02 9.04
C ILE A 129 -11.55 -3.33 7.83
N VAL A 130 -11.43 -3.90 6.64
CA VAL A 130 -12.00 -3.35 5.40
C VAL A 130 -13.54 -3.29 5.49
N GLU A 131 -14.18 -4.34 6.02
CA GLU A 131 -15.63 -4.34 6.29
C GLU A 131 -16.06 -3.22 7.26
N GLN A 132 -15.29 -3.00 8.30
CA GLN A 132 -15.60 -1.93 9.25
C GLN A 132 -15.36 -0.55 8.62
N MET A 133 -14.32 -0.41 7.81
CA MET A 133 -14.03 0.84 7.08
C MET A 133 -15.14 1.19 6.09
N ALA A 134 -15.70 0.21 5.39
CA ALA A 134 -16.80 0.42 4.45
C ALA A 134 -18.06 1.00 5.11
N LYS A 135 -18.23 0.81 6.44
CA LYS A 135 -19.32 1.39 7.23
C LYS A 135 -19.07 2.83 7.65
N LEU A 136 -17.82 3.31 7.54
CA LEU A 136 -17.46 4.67 7.93
C LEU A 136 -17.83 5.67 6.83
N LYS A 137 -18.42 6.79 7.23
CA LYS A 137 -18.97 7.79 6.31
C LYS A 137 -17.92 8.51 5.44
N HIS A 138 -16.69 8.60 5.90
CA HIS A 138 -15.62 9.39 5.27
C HIS A 138 -14.31 8.61 5.09
N SER A 139 -14.39 7.28 4.94
CA SER A 139 -13.20 6.47 4.69
C SER A 139 -12.99 6.26 3.20
N ASN A 140 -11.74 6.35 2.75
CA ASN A 140 -11.29 5.92 1.43
C ASN A 140 -10.12 4.96 1.60
N ALA A 141 -10.14 3.85 0.89
CA ALA A 141 -9.06 2.88 0.90
C ALA A 141 -8.88 2.26 -0.48
N ILE A 142 -7.63 1.98 -0.82
CA ILE A 142 -7.27 1.19 -2.00
C ILE A 142 -6.56 -0.06 -1.49
N LEU A 143 -7.11 -1.23 -1.80
CA LEU A 143 -6.53 -2.53 -1.45
C LEU A 143 -5.90 -3.17 -2.69
N PHE A 144 -4.58 -3.37 -2.66
CA PHE A 144 -3.87 -4.15 -3.67
C PHE A 144 -3.87 -5.62 -3.28
N ASP A 145 -4.78 -6.39 -3.87
CA ASP A 145 -4.99 -7.81 -3.59
C ASP A 145 -4.14 -8.68 -4.51
N ILE A 146 -2.88 -8.88 -4.17
CA ILE A 146 -1.91 -9.63 -5.00
C ILE A 146 -2.29 -11.12 -5.11
N HIS A 147 -2.94 -11.68 -4.09
CA HIS A 147 -3.26 -13.11 -4.01
C HIS A 147 -4.72 -13.44 -4.37
N GLY A 148 -5.56 -12.44 -4.59
CA GLY A 148 -6.98 -12.64 -4.90
C GLY A 148 -7.83 -13.11 -3.71
N GLU A 149 -7.38 -12.84 -2.48
CA GLU A 149 -8.08 -13.28 -1.26
C GLU A 149 -9.37 -12.49 -1.00
N TYR A 150 -9.43 -11.23 -1.47
CA TYR A 150 -10.54 -10.29 -1.23
C TYR A 150 -11.38 -10.03 -2.49
N SER A 151 -11.01 -10.64 -3.62
CA SER A 151 -11.71 -10.49 -4.91
C SER A 151 -12.68 -11.63 -5.21
N SER A 152 -12.92 -12.55 -4.25
CA SER A 152 -13.86 -13.64 -4.40
C SER A 152 -15.31 -13.14 -4.44
N THR A 153 -16.19 -13.93 -5.08
CA THR A 153 -17.64 -13.66 -5.12
C THR A 153 -18.29 -13.64 -3.75
N ASP A 154 -17.64 -14.24 -2.75
CA ASP A 154 -18.14 -14.33 -1.38
C ASP A 154 -17.80 -13.09 -0.55
N PHE A 155 -16.79 -12.32 -0.96
CA PHE A 155 -16.43 -11.05 -0.32
C PHE A 155 -17.20 -9.89 -0.97
N LYS A 156 -18.50 -9.82 -0.67
CA LYS A 156 -19.38 -8.75 -1.15
C LYS A 156 -19.74 -7.82 -0.01
N ILE A 157 -19.22 -6.61 -0.06
CA ILE A 157 -19.49 -5.58 0.93
C ILE A 157 -19.98 -4.34 0.18
N ASP A 158 -21.09 -3.79 0.64
CA ASP A 158 -21.64 -2.55 0.09
C ASP A 158 -20.60 -1.41 0.23
N GLY A 159 -20.42 -0.66 -0.84
CA GLY A 159 -19.46 0.44 -0.88
C GLY A 159 -18.04 0.04 -1.30
N ILE A 160 -17.75 -1.25 -1.55
CA ILE A 160 -16.48 -1.73 -2.09
C ILE A 160 -16.62 -2.04 -3.57
N LYS A 161 -15.80 -1.40 -4.39
CA LYS A 161 -15.66 -1.71 -5.81
C LYS A 161 -14.42 -2.62 -6.00
N GLN A 162 -14.59 -3.71 -6.72
CA GLN A 162 -13.52 -4.66 -7.02
C GLN A 162 -13.14 -4.53 -8.49
N TYR A 163 -11.85 -4.42 -8.77
CA TYR A 163 -11.32 -4.36 -10.12
C TYR A 163 -10.28 -5.44 -10.35
N LYS A 164 -10.27 -6.01 -11.54
CA LYS A 164 -9.26 -6.94 -12.03
C LYS A 164 -8.51 -6.29 -13.17
N ILE A 165 -7.18 -6.32 -13.14
CA ILE A 165 -6.37 -5.87 -14.28
C ILE A 165 -6.65 -6.79 -15.47
N ALA A 166 -6.88 -6.23 -16.66
CA ALA A 166 -7.18 -6.97 -17.88
C ALA A 166 -6.05 -7.96 -18.21
N THR A 167 -6.39 -9.23 -18.35
CA THR A 167 -5.48 -10.28 -18.84
C THR A 167 -5.54 -10.39 -20.37
N PRO A 168 -4.55 -11.05 -21.03
CA PRO A 168 -4.62 -11.31 -22.46
C PRO A 168 -5.90 -12.05 -22.90
N GLY A 169 -6.43 -12.93 -22.05
CA GLY A 169 -7.70 -13.63 -22.30
C GLY A 169 -8.90 -12.67 -22.29
N ASP A 170 -8.94 -11.75 -21.32
CA ASP A 170 -9.99 -10.74 -21.24
C ASP A 170 -9.98 -9.82 -22.46
N LEU A 171 -8.79 -9.49 -22.98
CA LEU A 171 -8.63 -8.65 -24.19
C LEU A 171 -8.98 -9.38 -25.49
N ALA A 172 -8.76 -10.68 -25.54
CA ALA A 172 -9.00 -11.50 -26.75
C ALA A 172 -10.49 -11.88 -26.94
N THR A 173 -11.25 -12.01 -25.85
CA THR A 173 -12.60 -12.60 -25.88
C THR A 173 -13.72 -11.58 -25.85
N SER A 174 -13.46 -10.30 -25.61
CA SER A 174 -14.55 -9.36 -25.36
C SER A 174 -14.67 -8.23 -26.34
N GLU A 175 -15.74 -8.25 -27.10
CA GLU A 175 -16.34 -7.04 -27.62
C GLU A 175 -16.83 -6.10 -26.49
N LYS A 176 -16.99 -6.61 -25.26
CA LYS A 176 -17.37 -5.84 -24.06
C LYS A 176 -16.57 -6.31 -22.86
N LEU A 177 -15.55 -5.57 -22.48
CA LEU A 177 -14.91 -5.73 -21.16
C LEU A 177 -15.96 -5.45 -20.07
N ASN A 178 -16.07 -6.35 -19.09
CA ASN A 178 -16.93 -6.12 -17.94
C ASN A 178 -16.48 -4.85 -17.19
N ASN A 179 -17.42 -4.14 -16.57
CA ASN A 179 -17.15 -2.90 -15.82
C ASN A 179 -16.12 -3.05 -14.67
N ASN A 180 -15.82 -4.29 -14.27
CA ASN A 180 -14.86 -4.59 -13.22
C ASN A 180 -13.42 -4.86 -13.75
N ILE A 181 -13.18 -4.70 -15.04
CA ILE A 181 -11.86 -4.86 -15.64
C ILE A 181 -11.18 -3.51 -15.71
N LEU A 182 -10.04 -3.41 -15.02
CA LEU A 182 -9.22 -2.20 -14.99
C LEU A 182 -8.21 -2.23 -16.12
N MET A 183 -8.23 -1.15 -16.90
CA MET A 183 -7.22 -0.83 -17.89
C MET A 183 -6.50 0.44 -17.42
N VAL A 184 -5.17 0.42 -17.44
CA VAL A 184 -4.33 1.56 -17.04
C VAL A 184 -3.52 1.99 -18.26
N PRO A 185 -3.99 2.96 -19.03
CA PRO A 185 -3.30 3.35 -20.25
C PRO A 185 -1.94 4.00 -19.96
N TYR A 186 -0.96 3.71 -20.81
CA TYR A 186 0.43 4.18 -20.64
C TYR A 186 0.57 5.71 -20.54
N TRP A 187 -0.33 6.47 -21.13
CA TRP A 187 -0.28 7.93 -21.11
C TRP A 187 -0.68 8.55 -19.75
N LEU A 188 -1.19 7.73 -18.79
CA LEU A 188 -1.37 8.12 -17.39
C LEU A 188 -0.06 8.06 -16.58
N LEU A 189 0.95 7.33 -17.08
CA LEU A 189 2.23 7.24 -16.41
C LEU A 189 2.98 8.57 -16.47
N ASN A 190 3.57 8.96 -15.36
CA ASN A 190 4.49 10.09 -15.34
C ASN A 190 5.85 9.72 -15.95
N TYR A 191 6.72 10.70 -16.12
CA TYR A 191 8.03 10.53 -16.75
C TYR A 191 8.92 9.50 -16.03
N GLU A 192 8.94 9.53 -14.69
CA GLU A 192 9.76 8.61 -13.89
C GLU A 192 9.25 7.17 -13.99
N GLU A 193 7.94 6.97 -13.95
CA GLU A 193 7.29 5.66 -14.11
C GLU A 193 7.56 5.09 -15.50
N MET A 194 7.45 5.92 -16.54
CA MET A 194 7.74 5.53 -17.91
C MET A 194 9.21 5.17 -18.09
N GLN A 195 10.13 5.94 -17.51
CA GLN A 195 11.55 5.59 -17.47
C GLN A 195 11.79 4.26 -16.75
N ALA A 196 11.20 4.06 -15.59
CA ALA A 196 11.36 2.82 -14.83
C ALA A 196 10.88 1.58 -15.63
N LEU A 197 9.87 1.76 -16.47
CA LEU A 197 9.33 0.70 -17.32
C LEU A 197 10.21 0.40 -18.54
N LEU A 198 10.82 1.40 -19.15
CA LEU A 198 11.46 1.31 -20.48
C LEU A 198 12.98 1.40 -20.47
N LEU A 199 13.57 2.17 -19.53
CA LEU A 199 15.01 2.40 -19.50
C LEU A 199 15.76 1.31 -18.73
N ASP A 200 16.91 0.96 -19.26
CA ASP A 200 17.93 0.22 -18.53
C ASP A 200 18.96 1.19 -17.99
N ARG A 201 18.95 1.38 -16.68
CA ARG A 201 19.87 2.32 -16.02
C ARG A 201 21.35 1.92 -16.14
N SER A 202 21.63 0.68 -16.52
CA SER A 202 23.00 0.20 -16.77
C SER A 202 23.52 0.53 -18.18
N ASP A 203 22.63 0.96 -19.09
CA ASP A 203 23.01 1.36 -20.45
C ASP A 203 23.71 2.72 -20.43
N GLN A 204 24.90 2.80 -21.02
CA GLN A 204 25.67 4.05 -21.11
C GLN A 204 24.93 5.18 -21.85
N ASN A 205 23.99 4.82 -22.73
CA ASN A 205 23.14 5.75 -23.46
C ASN A 205 21.83 6.10 -22.74
N ALA A 206 21.56 5.55 -21.54
CA ALA A 206 20.31 5.80 -20.82
C ALA A 206 19.95 7.30 -20.67
N PRO A 207 20.90 8.23 -20.37
CA PRO A 207 20.58 9.66 -20.30
C PRO A 207 20.11 10.23 -21.65
N ASN A 208 20.75 9.81 -22.76
CA ASN A 208 20.35 10.26 -24.10
C ASN A 208 18.99 9.68 -24.48
N GLN A 209 18.73 8.41 -24.17
CA GLN A 209 17.49 7.72 -24.42
C GLN A 209 16.34 8.40 -23.64
N ALA A 210 16.55 8.70 -22.36
CA ALA A 210 15.59 9.40 -21.53
C ALA A 210 15.22 10.79 -22.08
N MET A 211 16.24 11.58 -22.41
CA MET A 211 16.08 12.94 -22.90
C MET A 211 15.31 12.98 -24.24
N ILE A 212 15.70 12.15 -25.20
CA ILE A 212 15.05 12.17 -26.51
C ILE A 212 13.63 11.62 -26.45
N PHE A 213 13.41 10.55 -25.65
CA PHE A 213 12.09 9.99 -25.45
C PHE A 213 11.13 11.02 -24.84
N SER A 214 11.54 11.69 -23.76
CA SER A 214 10.77 12.77 -23.12
C SER A 214 10.38 13.86 -24.12
N ARG A 215 11.31 14.29 -24.97
CA ARG A 215 11.07 15.32 -25.98
C ARG A 215 10.06 14.88 -27.03
N GLU A 216 10.17 13.64 -27.52
CA GLU A 216 9.24 13.15 -28.56
C GLU A 216 7.84 12.88 -27.97
N VAL A 217 7.75 12.44 -26.71
CA VAL A 217 6.47 12.30 -25.98
C VAL A 217 5.81 13.65 -25.79
N LEU A 218 6.57 14.65 -25.31
CA LEU A 218 6.03 16.00 -25.12
C LEU A 218 5.49 16.57 -26.45
N ALA A 219 6.28 16.49 -27.52
CA ALA A 219 5.89 16.97 -28.83
C ALA A 219 4.62 16.27 -29.37
N GLU A 220 4.40 15.00 -29.03
CA GLU A 220 3.18 14.30 -29.43
C GLU A 220 1.98 14.68 -28.57
N LYS A 221 2.16 14.89 -27.26
CA LYS A 221 1.12 15.40 -26.35
C LYS A 221 0.67 16.82 -26.74
N GLU A 222 1.62 17.70 -27.09
CA GLU A 222 1.35 19.07 -27.53
C GLU A 222 0.45 19.09 -28.78
N LYS A 223 0.70 18.21 -29.76
CA LYS A 223 -0.17 18.07 -30.92
C LYS A 223 -1.61 17.69 -30.59
N GLY A 224 -1.78 16.82 -29.59
CA GLY A 224 -3.10 16.38 -29.16
C GLY A 224 -3.96 17.49 -28.53
N VAL A 225 -3.33 18.57 -28.11
CA VAL A 225 -4.00 19.72 -27.46
C VAL A 225 -3.87 21.03 -28.23
N GLU A 226 -3.31 21.00 -29.43
CA GLU A 226 -3.12 22.16 -30.32
C GLU A 226 -4.46 22.89 -30.53
N GLY A 227 -4.44 24.20 -30.37
CA GLY A 227 -5.64 25.05 -30.50
C GLY A 227 -6.57 25.01 -29.27
N THR A 228 -6.23 24.32 -28.21
CA THR A 228 -6.96 24.34 -26.93
C THR A 228 -6.37 25.35 -25.95
N ILE A 229 -7.14 25.69 -24.89
CA ILE A 229 -6.66 26.55 -23.81
C ILE A 229 -5.52 25.94 -23.00
N TYR A 230 -5.28 24.64 -23.17
CA TYR A 230 -4.28 23.87 -22.43
C TYR A 230 -2.92 23.78 -23.15
N GLU A 231 -2.84 24.23 -24.40
CA GLU A 231 -1.63 24.09 -25.25
C GLU A 231 -0.33 24.52 -24.57
N HIS A 232 -0.37 25.63 -23.80
CA HIS A 232 0.81 26.15 -23.12
C HIS A 232 1.05 25.57 -21.71
N LEU A 233 0.19 24.68 -21.24
CA LEU A 233 0.25 24.10 -19.89
C LEU A 233 0.74 22.63 -19.89
N ILE A 234 0.93 22.06 -21.07
CA ILE A 234 1.29 20.64 -21.21
C ILE A 234 2.76 20.42 -20.83
N THR A 235 2.96 19.41 -20.02
CA THR A 235 4.28 18.88 -19.64
C THR A 235 4.35 17.40 -20.01
N VAL A 236 5.53 16.81 -19.91
CA VAL A 236 5.70 15.37 -20.13
C VAL A 236 4.83 14.54 -19.17
N ASP A 237 4.56 15.05 -17.98
CA ASP A 237 3.76 14.38 -16.93
C ASP A 237 2.25 14.65 -17.04
N SER A 238 1.83 15.53 -17.94
CA SER A 238 0.41 15.79 -18.16
C SER A 238 -0.31 14.53 -18.65
N PRO A 239 -1.46 14.13 -18.05
CA PRO A 239 -2.19 12.91 -18.42
C PRO A 239 -3.01 13.13 -19.71
N VAL A 240 -2.31 13.34 -20.81
CA VAL A 240 -2.86 13.53 -22.14
C VAL A 240 -2.53 12.32 -22.99
N ALA A 241 -3.54 11.78 -23.66
CA ALA A 241 -3.36 10.66 -24.58
C ALA A 241 -2.47 11.08 -25.77
N TYR A 242 -1.56 10.19 -26.16
CA TYR A 242 -0.65 10.38 -27.30
C TYR A 242 -0.37 9.05 -27.99
N ASP A 243 0.04 9.10 -29.25
CA ASP A 243 0.37 7.90 -30.01
C ASP A 243 1.83 7.47 -29.78
N LEU A 244 2.02 6.41 -28.99
CA LEU A 244 3.33 5.86 -28.69
C LEU A 244 3.99 5.19 -29.89
N GLN A 245 3.22 4.71 -30.88
CA GLN A 245 3.76 4.17 -32.14
C GLN A 245 4.38 5.27 -32.99
N THR A 246 3.75 6.44 -33.05
CA THR A 246 4.33 7.62 -33.72
C THR A 246 5.63 8.05 -33.04
N VAL A 247 5.66 8.05 -31.69
CA VAL A 247 6.90 8.34 -30.93
C VAL A 247 8.00 7.32 -31.26
N LEU A 248 7.68 6.02 -31.24
CA LEU A 248 8.64 4.96 -31.59
C LEU A 248 9.19 5.13 -33.02
N THR A 249 8.33 5.43 -33.98
CA THR A 249 8.73 5.65 -35.38
C THR A 249 9.73 6.80 -35.49
N ARG A 250 9.50 7.91 -34.78
CA ARG A 250 10.44 9.06 -34.76
C ARG A 250 11.76 8.70 -34.07
N LEU A 251 11.71 7.93 -33.00
CA LEU A 251 12.92 7.49 -32.31
C LEU A 251 13.78 6.58 -33.18
N LYS A 252 13.16 5.68 -33.97
CA LYS A 252 13.86 4.85 -34.97
C LYS A 252 14.50 5.72 -36.06
N SER A 253 13.75 6.68 -36.60
CA SER A 253 14.29 7.62 -37.60
C SER A 253 15.51 8.38 -37.06
N LYS A 254 15.51 8.80 -35.79
CA LYS A 254 16.65 9.46 -35.14
C LYS A 254 17.83 8.52 -34.88
N ASP A 255 17.57 7.24 -34.63
CA ASP A 255 18.60 6.23 -34.45
C ASP A 255 19.38 5.92 -35.75
N GLU A 256 18.73 6.12 -36.89
CA GLU A 256 19.30 5.92 -38.24
C GLU A 256 19.70 7.24 -38.92
N GLU A 257 19.46 8.39 -38.28
CA GLU A 257 19.62 9.71 -38.87
C GLU A 257 21.08 9.96 -39.33
N MET A 258 21.21 10.42 -40.57
CA MET A 258 22.42 10.96 -41.12
C MET A 258 22.26 12.48 -41.32
N VAL A 259 23.26 13.26 -40.94
CA VAL A 259 23.24 14.73 -41.05
C VAL A 259 24.36 15.21 -41.97
N PRO A 260 24.16 16.39 -42.61
CA PRO A 260 25.21 16.94 -43.46
C PRO A 260 26.58 17.04 -42.78
N GLY A 261 27.60 16.57 -43.46
CA GLY A 261 28.98 16.66 -43.00
C GLY A 261 29.61 18.03 -43.27
N ALA A 262 30.86 18.22 -42.84
CA ALA A 262 31.59 19.45 -42.98
C ALA A 262 32.01 19.76 -44.46
N ARG A 263 32.00 18.75 -45.33
CA ARG A 263 32.30 18.93 -46.77
C ARG A 263 31.01 18.85 -47.55
N ALA A 264 30.87 19.67 -48.58
CA ALA A 264 29.73 19.66 -49.46
C ALA A 264 29.49 18.25 -50.04
N GLY A 265 28.29 17.73 -49.89
CA GLY A 265 27.91 16.38 -50.31
C GLY A 265 28.35 15.23 -49.40
N SER A 266 29.01 15.48 -48.29
CA SER A 266 29.30 14.43 -47.30
C SER A 266 28.23 14.33 -46.22
N GLU A 267 27.96 13.12 -45.72
CA GLU A 267 27.07 12.86 -44.60
C GLU A 267 27.91 12.34 -43.39
N LYS A 268 27.40 12.63 -42.21
CA LYS A 268 27.95 12.09 -40.95
C LYS A 268 26.81 11.55 -40.09
N LEU A 269 27.15 10.68 -39.15
CA LEU A 269 26.19 10.14 -38.19
C LEU A 269 25.52 11.24 -37.37
N GLY A 270 24.21 11.20 -37.26
CA GLY A 270 23.43 12.08 -36.43
C GLY A 270 23.76 11.92 -34.93
N PRO A 271 23.32 12.85 -34.07
CA PRO A 271 23.71 12.88 -32.66
C PRO A 271 23.21 11.66 -31.87
N TYR A 272 22.17 11.01 -32.33
CA TYR A 272 21.55 9.84 -31.69
C TYR A 272 21.78 8.53 -32.46
N ASN A 273 22.41 8.57 -33.61
CA ASN A 273 22.62 7.41 -34.47
C ASN A 273 23.31 6.27 -33.68
N GLY A 274 22.69 5.08 -33.68
CA GLY A 274 23.11 3.87 -32.97
C GLY A 274 23.00 3.91 -31.45
N LYS A 275 22.48 4.99 -30.86
CA LYS A 275 22.33 5.13 -29.39
C LYS A 275 20.98 4.72 -28.86
N LEU A 276 19.98 4.62 -29.73
CA LEU A 276 18.59 4.33 -29.36
C LEU A 276 18.19 2.89 -29.70
N THR A 277 19.01 2.13 -30.41
CA THR A 277 18.68 0.79 -30.93
C THR A 277 18.14 -0.14 -29.83
N ARG A 278 18.87 -0.27 -28.71
CA ARG A 278 18.43 -1.13 -27.59
C ARG A 278 17.17 -0.62 -26.92
N PHE A 279 17.02 0.69 -26.82
CA PHE A 279 15.81 1.31 -26.26
C PHE A 279 14.60 1.05 -27.16
N ASN A 280 14.73 1.26 -28.47
CA ASN A 280 13.68 1.01 -29.44
C ASN A 280 13.22 -0.46 -29.41
N GLN A 281 14.17 -1.40 -29.36
CA GLN A 281 13.85 -2.83 -29.24
C GLN A 281 13.08 -3.15 -27.94
N ARG A 282 13.46 -2.56 -26.80
CA ARG A 282 12.72 -2.75 -25.55
C ARG A 282 11.31 -2.19 -25.62
N LEU A 283 11.15 -0.99 -26.18
CA LEU A 283 9.83 -0.39 -26.37
C LEU A 283 8.95 -1.25 -27.27
N GLU A 284 9.48 -1.75 -28.38
CA GLU A 284 8.77 -2.67 -29.26
C GLU A 284 8.34 -3.95 -28.55
N ASN A 285 9.25 -4.56 -27.80
CA ASN A 285 8.97 -5.75 -27.03
C ASN A 285 7.85 -5.51 -25.99
N LYS A 286 7.83 -4.34 -25.35
CA LYS A 286 6.75 -3.98 -24.43
C LYS A 286 5.41 -3.77 -25.12
N LEU A 287 5.42 -3.10 -26.28
CA LEU A 287 4.21 -2.88 -27.08
C LEU A 287 3.64 -4.17 -27.67
N SER A 288 4.50 -5.14 -27.99
CA SER A 288 4.09 -6.44 -28.53
C SER A 288 3.74 -7.48 -27.46
N ASP A 289 4.10 -7.23 -26.20
CA ASP A 289 3.82 -8.16 -25.10
C ASP A 289 2.32 -8.13 -24.74
N LYS A 290 1.62 -9.20 -25.08
CA LYS A 290 0.17 -9.33 -24.81
C LYS A 290 -0.18 -9.21 -23.33
N ARG A 291 0.75 -9.50 -22.42
CA ARG A 291 0.54 -9.35 -20.97
C ARG A 291 0.44 -7.88 -20.56
N MET A 292 1.05 -7.01 -21.33
CA MET A 292 1.00 -5.55 -21.15
C MET A 292 -0.17 -4.89 -21.92
N GLY A 293 -1.05 -5.69 -22.50
CA GLY A 293 -2.19 -5.19 -23.28
C GLY A 293 -3.14 -4.30 -22.48
N PHE A 294 -3.26 -4.51 -21.16
CA PHE A 294 -4.02 -3.62 -20.27
C PHE A 294 -3.51 -2.17 -20.27
N MET A 295 -2.29 -1.96 -20.71
CA MET A 295 -1.62 -0.66 -20.75
C MET A 295 -1.43 -0.15 -22.19
N PHE A 296 -1.04 -1.03 -23.13
CA PHE A 296 -0.59 -0.63 -24.48
C PHE A 296 -1.55 -0.97 -25.61
N SER A 297 -2.71 -1.61 -25.36
CA SER A 297 -3.65 -1.91 -26.43
C SER A 297 -4.45 -0.68 -26.86
N LEU A 298 -4.81 -0.60 -28.15
CA LEU A 298 -5.66 0.47 -28.68
C LEU A 298 -7.04 0.55 -28.00
N GLN A 299 -7.56 -0.61 -27.55
CA GLN A 299 -8.80 -0.66 -26.78
C GLN A 299 -8.70 0.08 -25.43
N THR A 300 -7.48 0.27 -24.93
CA THR A 300 -7.22 0.98 -23.68
C THR A 300 -7.51 2.46 -23.81
N GLU A 301 -7.16 3.09 -24.94
CA GLU A 301 -7.37 4.52 -25.15
C GLU A 301 -8.86 4.86 -25.22
N GLU A 302 -9.64 4.12 -25.99
CA GLU A 302 -11.06 4.36 -26.15
C GLU A 302 -11.86 4.14 -24.86
N LYS A 303 -11.55 3.07 -24.12
CA LYS A 303 -12.28 2.72 -22.88
C LYS A 303 -11.80 3.47 -21.65
N SER A 304 -10.53 3.89 -21.59
CA SER A 304 -10.01 4.63 -20.46
C SER A 304 -10.60 6.02 -20.33
N GLN A 305 -11.00 6.67 -21.42
CA GLN A 305 -11.71 7.94 -21.36
C GLN A 305 -13.09 7.80 -20.71
N ASN A 306 -13.78 6.69 -20.96
CA ASN A 306 -15.05 6.39 -20.30
C ASN A 306 -14.86 5.94 -18.87
N TRP A 307 -13.83 5.11 -18.61
CA TRP A 307 -13.51 4.64 -17.27
C TRP A 307 -13.14 5.79 -16.31
N LEU A 308 -12.35 6.78 -16.76
CA LEU A 308 -12.02 7.97 -15.95
C LEU A 308 -13.23 8.82 -15.59
N LYS A 309 -14.31 8.77 -16.39
CA LYS A 309 -15.57 9.47 -16.07
C LYS A 309 -16.42 8.71 -15.06
N ASP A 310 -16.31 7.39 -15.05
CA ASP A 310 -17.11 6.49 -14.19
C ASP A 310 -16.41 6.15 -12.86
N PHE A 311 -15.08 6.40 -12.73
CA PHE A 311 -14.28 6.19 -11.55
C PHE A 311 -14.35 7.37 -10.59
#